data_ed79187310c69678e5216df7288aeaf6
#
_entry.id   ed79187310c69678e5216df7288aeaf6
#
_cell.length_a   1.000
_cell.length_b   1.000
_cell.length_c   1.000
_cell.angle_alpha   90.00
_cell.angle_beta   90.00
_cell.angle_gamma   90.00
#
_symmetry.space_group_name_H-M   'P 1'
#
loop_
_entity.id
_entity.type
_entity.pdbx_description
1 polymer ?
#
loop_
_entity_poly.entity_id
_entity_poly.type
_entity_poly.pdbx_seq_one_letter_code
_entity_poly.pdbx_strand_id
1 'polypeptide(L)'
;MNNKPSIYYKIADSEEEMEQIHRLNYETFVEEIPQHDKSQEQRLVDRFHEENTYWIAKQDNRLIGMVALRGIRPFSLDEKLGAVDHYLPDDAKPCEVRLLSVRREYRGKRVFFGLLQQVVASCLQQDYTCVLISGTVRQARLYRHIGFKPFGPLIGTENAKYQPMLLTKEYFTSAGKLFDQMTQVEKEPFSIRLLPGPVSMHPKVEEAWAMPATSHRSDSFCKEIGSLQMELKQLTGATHVQLAIGTGTLANELIAAQLSRLGGKGLILSNGEFGERLAEQAKRWQLDVFHMQKRWDEPLVVNEVEELVKQHPDIRWLWTVHCETSTGYLYPLEELKSLCEQQEIRLCLDACSSFGTVPSDFSNVYMASAVSGKGLGSYPGLAIVLHQDSVSPDASLPAYLDLGLYEKSGTVPFTHSSNSVSALQAAITHHRFPDPLFATEIRNRLTDAGLDVLGHDRYSPGILTIALPSKIEARAVGDALKAKGIEISYESDYLLKRNWIQIALMGDVNPLEVKKAITELIKTLMST
;
A
#
# COMPACT_ATOMS: atom_id res chain seq x y z
N MET A 1 -21.89 1.37 9.23
CA MET A 1 -20.50 0.99 8.95
C MET A 1 -19.96 0.27 10.17
N ASN A 2 -19.97 -1.06 10.20
CA ASN A 2 -19.41 -1.84 11.29
C ASN A 2 -17.92 -2.09 10.98
N ASN A 3 -17.05 -1.21 11.48
CA ASN A 3 -15.64 -1.52 11.63
C ASN A 3 -15.53 -2.67 12.62
N LYS A 4 -15.42 -3.93 12.16
CA LYS A 4 -15.00 -5.03 13.03
C LYS A 4 -13.57 -4.71 13.46
N PRO A 5 -13.30 -4.56 14.76
CA PRO A 5 -11.95 -4.26 15.24
C PRO A 5 -10.98 -5.33 14.75
N SER A 6 -9.81 -4.90 14.24
CA SER A 6 -8.80 -5.80 13.67
C SER A 6 -8.13 -6.61 14.77
N ILE A 7 -7.90 -7.91 14.51
CA ILE A 7 -7.12 -8.78 15.38
C ILE A 7 -5.66 -8.68 14.95
N TYR A 8 -4.74 -8.39 15.88
CA TYR A 8 -3.30 -8.42 15.63
C TYR A 8 -2.58 -9.40 16.54
N TYR A 9 -1.42 -9.86 16.08
CA TYR A 9 -0.62 -10.89 16.74
C TYR A 9 0.76 -10.33 17.04
N LYS A 10 1.27 -10.58 18.26
CA LYS A 10 2.61 -10.15 18.70
C LYS A 10 3.15 -11.08 19.79
N ILE A 11 4.45 -10.96 20.09
CA ILE A 11 5.01 -11.52 21.31
C ILE A 11 4.62 -10.59 22.47
N ALA A 12 4.19 -11.18 23.59
CA ALA A 12 3.89 -10.42 24.79
C ALA A 12 5.18 -9.81 25.37
N ASP A 13 5.15 -8.51 25.66
CA ASP A 13 6.32 -7.73 26.08
C ASP A 13 6.03 -6.74 27.24
N SER A 14 4.81 -6.73 27.79
CA SER A 14 4.43 -5.85 28.90
C SER A 14 3.87 -6.62 30.08
N GLU A 15 4.04 -6.07 31.30
CA GLU A 15 3.47 -6.64 32.54
C GLU A 15 1.95 -6.77 32.46
N GLU A 16 1.28 -5.81 31.85
CA GLU A 16 -0.17 -5.86 31.65
C GLU A 16 -0.58 -7.06 30.78
N GLU A 17 0.16 -7.34 29.72
CA GLU A 17 -0.10 -8.49 28.84
C GLU A 17 0.18 -9.80 29.58
N MET A 18 1.23 -9.88 30.38
CA MET A 18 1.54 -11.04 31.19
C MET A 18 0.42 -11.31 32.21
N GLU A 19 -0.12 -10.29 32.84
CA GLU A 19 -1.26 -10.45 33.75
C GLU A 19 -2.52 -10.95 33.01
N GLN A 20 -2.78 -10.42 31.82
CA GLN A 20 -3.89 -10.92 30.98
C GLN A 20 -3.69 -12.39 30.55
N ILE A 21 -2.45 -12.82 30.29
CA ILE A 21 -2.09 -14.22 30.01
C ILE A 21 -2.40 -15.11 31.22
N HIS A 22 -1.98 -14.71 32.43
CA HIS A 22 -2.20 -15.49 33.64
C HIS A 22 -3.68 -15.67 33.94
N ARG A 23 -4.50 -14.66 33.70
CA ARG A 23 -5.96 -14.73 33.85
C ARG A 23 -6.59 -15.65 32.79
N LEU A 24 -6.17 -15.54 31.51
CA LEU A 24 -6.69 -16.42 30.47
C LEU A 24 -6.28 -17.88 30.68
N ASN A 25 -5.07 -18.13 31.24
CA ASN A 25 -4.66 -19.45 31.66
C ASN A 25 -5.58 -20.01 32.76
N TYR A 26 -5.91 -19.18 33.74
CA TYR A 26 -6.83 -19.58 34.82
C TYR A 26 -8.22 -19.91 34.26
N GLU A 27 -8.82 -19.04 33.47
CA GLU A 27 -10.10 -19.26 32.80
C GLU A 27 -10.10 -20.60 32.03
N THR A 28 -8.99 -20.91 31.32
CA THR A 28 -8.92 -22.08 30.45
C THR A 28 -8.57 -23.35 31.22
N PHE A 29 -7.55 -23.34 32.08
CA PHE A 29 -6.96 -24.56 32.64
C PHE A 29 -7.35 -24.82 34.11
N VAL A 30 -8.13 -23.94 34.73
CA VAL A 30 -8.74 -24.15 36.05
C VAL A 30 -10.25 -24.22 35.96
N GLU A 31 -10.88 -23.32 35.23
CA GLU A 31 -12.35 -23.23 35.19
C GLU A 31 -12.96 -24.12 34.09
N GLU A 32 -12.40 -24.12 32.85
CA GLU A 32 -12.97 -24.87 31.73
C GLU A 32 -12.44 -26.30 31.63
N ILE A 33 -11.13 -26.45 31.82
CA ILE A 33 -10.45 -27.74 31.77
C ILE A 33 -9.76 -27.91 33.14
N PRO A 34 -10.42 -28.52 34.13
CA PRO A 34 -9.92 -28.54 35.51
C PRO A 34 -8.65 -29.39 35.64
N GLN A 35 -7.50 -28.72 35.45
CA GLN A 35 -6.16 -29.34 35.56
C GLN A 35 -5.41 -28.88 36.82
N HIS A 36 -5.85 -27.75 37.39
CA HIS A 36 -5.26 -27.15 38.56
C HIS A 36 -6.34 -26.74 39.56
N ASP A 37 -5.97 -26.65 40.83
CA ASP A 37 -6.85 -26.21 41.90
C ASP A 37 -7.24 -24.71 41.74
N LYS A 38 -8.43 -24.39 42.22
CA LYS A 38 -8.91 -23.00 42.19
C LYS A 38 -8.12 -22.14 43.18
N SER A 39 -7.69 -20.94 42.74
CA SER A 39 -7.05 -19.92 43.57
C SER A 39 -7.96 -18.71 43.73
N GLN A 40 -7.83 -18.02 44.88
CA GLN A 40 -8.58 -16.78 45.14
C GLN A 40 -8.16 -15.63 44.21
N GLU A 41 -6.95 -15.65 43.70
CA GLU A 41 -6.38 -14.61 42.83
C GLU A 41 -6.89 -14.70 41.39
N GLN A 42 -7.55 -15.81 41.00
CA GLN A 42 -8.04 -16.08 39.63
C GLN A 42 -6.97 -15.89 38.58
N ARG A 43 -5.74 -16.31 38.89
CA ARG A 43 -4.59 -16.27 38.00
C ARG A 43 -3.81 -17.60 38.06
N LEU A 44 -3.32 -18.02 36.92
CA LEU A 44 -2.47 -19.21 36.79
C LEU A 44 -1.17 -18.84 36.06
N VAL A 45 -0.08 -18.77 36.81
CA VAL A 45 1.28 -18.56 36.28
C VAL A 45 1.83 -19.93 35.89
N ASP A 46 2.28 -20.06 34.63
CA ASP A 46 2.96 -21.27 34.20
C ASP A 46 4.32 -21.41 34.90
N ARG A 47 4.67 -22.60 35.31
CA ARG A 47 5.96 -22.84 36.02
C ARG A 47 7.20 -22.53 35.20
N PHE A 48 7.07 -22.49 33.85
CA PHE A 48 8.13 -22.14 32.91
C PHE A 48 7.95 -20.71 32.37
N HIS A 49 7.24 -19.86 33.11
CA HIS A 49 6.87 -18.53 32.66
C HIS A 49 8.06 -17.71 32.15
N GLU A 50 9.18 -17.72 32.88
CA GLU A 50 10.37 -16.93 32.56
C GLU A 50 11.07 -17.36 31.24
N GLU A 51 10.88 -18.63 30.83
CA GLU A 51 11.56 -19.18 29.64
C GLU A 51 10.62 -19.37 28.44
N ASN A 52 9.34 -19.13 28.63
CA ASN A 52 8.36 -19.20 27.55
C ASN A 52 8.35 -17.94 26.69
N THR A 53 8.26 -18.10 25.37
CA THR A 53 7.85 -17.03 24.47
C THR A 53 6.36 -17.10 24.27
N TYR A 54 5.62 -16.07 24.68
CA TYR A 54 4.17 -16.02 24.53
C TYR A 54 3.78 -15.26 23.28
N TRP A 55 3.18 -15.95 22.31
CA TRP A 55 2.46 -15.32 21.22
C TRP A 55 1.03 -15.02 21.64
N ILE A 56 0.58 -13.77 21.44
CA ILE A 56 -0.75 -13.31 21.83
C ILE A 56 -1.52 -12.76 20.63
N ALA A 57 -2.83 -12.95 20.66
CA ALA A 57 -3.81 -12.30 19.80
C ALA A 57 -4.54 -11.24 20.60
N LYS A 58 -4.57 -10.01 20.12
CA LYS A 58 -5.27 -8.89 20.74
C LYS A 58 -6.30 -8.28 19.80
N GLN A 59 -7.37 -7.79 20.38
CA GLN A 59 -8.37 -6.96 19.71
C GLN A 59 -8.64 -5.76 20.62
N ASP A 60 -8.43 -4.57 20.09
CA ASP A 60 -8.43 -3.34 20.90
C ASP A 60 -7.56 -3.47 22.15
N ASN A 61 -7.01 -3.28 22.89
CA ASN A 61 -6.14 -3.57 24.03
C ASN A 61 -6.45 -4.87 24.82
N ARG A 62 -7.46 -5.67 24.43
CA ARG A 62 -7.85 -6.89 25.13
C ARG A 62 -7.18 -8.12 24.52
N LEU A 63 -6.55 -8.94 25.35
CA LEU A 63 -6.04 -10.24 24.97
C LEU A 63 -7.20 -11.24 24.75
N ILE A 64 -7.27 -11.81 23.54
CA ILE A 64 -8.33 -12.71 23.10
C ILE A 64 -7.87 -14.15 22.88
N GLY A 65 -6.56 -14.36 22.79
CA GLY A 65 -5.96 -15.67 22.66
C GLY A 65 -4.46 -15.63 22.89
N MET A 66 -3.87 -16.75 23.23
CA MET A 66 -2.44 -16.89 23.46
C MET A 66 -1.95 -18.31 23.22
N VAL A 67 -0.64 -18.47 22.99
CA VAL A 67 0.08 -19.72 22.92
C VAL A 67 1.51 -19.52 23.42
N ALA A 68 2.04 -20.49 24.15
CA ALA A 68 3.42 -20.48 24.62
C ALA A 68 4.30 -21.38 23.76
N LEU A 69 5.47 -20.89 23.36
CA LEU A 69 6.54 -21.62 22.71
C LEU A 69 7.72 -21.75 23.68
N ARG A 70 8.18 -22.97 23.91
CA ARG A 70 9.34 -23.29 24.75
C ARG A 70 10.40 -24.01 23.93
N GLY A 71 11.59 -23.40 23.82
CA GLY A 71 12.75 -23.98 23.12
C GLY A 71 13.82 -24.56 24.04
N ILE A 72 13.67 -24.42 25.36
CA ILE A 72 14.67 -24.80 26.37
C ILE A 72 14.13 -25.99 27.19
N ARG A 73 15.00 -26.99 27.43
CA ARG A 73 14.70 -28.13 28.30
C ARG A 73 14.79 -27.78 29.79
N PRO A 74 14.11 -28.55 30.70
CA PRO A 74 13.22 -29.67 30.38
C PRO A 74 11.87 -29.22 29.81
N PHE A 75 11.31 -29.98 28.88
CA PHE A 75 9.93 -29.79 28.43
C PHE A 75 8.95 -30.34 29.47
N SER A 76 7.70 -29.92 29.43
CA SER A 76 6.68 -30.51 30.31
C SER A 76 6.45 -31.99 30.00
N LEU A 77 6.70 -32.42 28.77
CA LEU A 77 6.64 -33.78 28.33
C LEU A 77 7.79 -34.65 28.83
N ASP A 78 9.00 -34.09 29.05
CA ASP A 78 10.13 -34.81 29.64
C ASP A 78 9.79 -35.39 31.02
N GLU A 79 9.14 -34.57 31.85
CA GLU A 79 8.74 -34.97 33.20
C GLU A 79 7.63 -36.02 33.19
N LYS A 80 6.72 -35.94 32.21
CA LYS A 80 5.57 -36.83 32.11
C LYS A 80 5.91 -38.21 31.50
N LEU A 81 6.94 -38.27 30.66
CA LEU A 81 7.33 -39.47 29.91
C LEU A 81 8.68 -40.05 30.33
N GLY A 82 9.42 -39.37 31.22
CA GLY A 82 10.76 -39.75 31.67
C GLY A 82 11.91 -39.43 30.72
N ALA A 83 11.69 -38.92 29.57
CA ALA A 83 12.50 -38.27 28.55
C ALA A 83 11.83 -38.46 27.18
N VAL A 84 11.69 -37.39 26.43
CA VAL A 84 11.05 -37.45 25.10
C VAL A 84 11.99 -37.91 23.98
N ASP A 85 13.29 -37.95 24.23
CA ASP A 85 14.31 -38.28 23.23
C ASP A 85 14.10 -39.62 22.53
N HIS A 86 13.59 -40.62 23.27
CA HIS A 86 13.29 -41.94 22.71
C HIS A 86 12.22 -41.97 21.61
N TYR A 87 11.48 -40.87 21.47
CA TYR A 87 10.42 -40.72 20.49
C TYR A 87 10.78 -39.76 19.34
N LEU A 88 11.97 -39.12 19.41
CA LEU A 88 12.43 -38.12 18.45
C LEU A 88 13.44 -38.70 17.47
N PRO A 89 13.59 -38.13 16.26
CA PRO A 89 14.73 -38.44 15.38
C PRO A 89 16.07 -38.10 16.07
N ASP A 90 17.14 -38.80 15.72
CA ASP A 90 18.46 -38.70 16.37
C ASP A 90 19.07 -37.30 16.30
N ASP A 91 18.75 -36.52 15.28
CA ASP A 91 19.22 -35.14 15.02
C ASP A 91 18.16 -34.08 15.32
N ALA A 92 17.12 -34.44 16.08
CA ALA A 92 16.01 -33.53 16.34
C ALA A 92 16.43 -32.33 17.21
N LYS A 93 16.03 -31.14 16.76
CA LYS A 93 16.03 -29.89 17.55
C LYS A 93 14.57 -29.55 17.92
N PRO A 94 14.06 -30.08 19.05
CA PRO A 94 12.66 -29.93 19.41
C PRO A 94 12.34 -28.60 20.07
N CYS A 95 11.07 -28.19 19.96
CA CYS A 95 10.43 -27.19 20.82
C CYS A 95 9.08 -27.71 21.30
N GLU A 96 8.58 -27.20 22.42
CA GLU A 96 7.28 -27.53 22.96
C GLU A 96 6.31 -26.36 22.83
N VAL A 97 5.16 -26.60 22.21
CA VAL A 97 4.04 -25.65 22.13
C VAL A 97 3.02 -25.98 23.20
N ARG A 98 2.69 -25.00 24.02
CA ARG A 98 1.91 -25.16 25.24
C ARG A 98 0.83 -24.09 25.40
N LEU A 99 -0.09 -24.30 26.30
CA LEU A 99 -1.02 -23.29 26.83
C LEU A 99 -1.83 -22.57 25.73
N LEU A 100 -2.14 -23.24 24.62
CA LEU A 100 -2.97 -22.64 23.60
C LEU A 100 -4.37 -22.39 24.13
N SER A 101 -4.70 -21.13 24.33
CA SER A 101 -5.95 -20.64 24.90
C SER A 101 -6.57 -19.57 24.03
N VAL A 102 -7.89 -19.66 23.83
CA VAL A 102 -8.67 -18.65 23.09
C VAL A 102 -9.97 -18.42 23.87
N ARG A 103 -10.30 -17.15 24.13
CA ARG A 103 -11.55 -16.78 24.80
C ARG A 103 -12.77 -17.34 24.07
N ARG A 104 -13.79 -17.76 24.80
CA ARG A 104 -14.97 -18.49 24.25
C ARG A 104 -15.63 -17.78 23.10
N GLU A 105 -15.81 -16.46 23.21
CA GLU A 105 -16.44 -15.60 22.21
C GLU A 105 -15.61 -15.43 20.94
N TYR A 106 -14.30 -15.79 20.97
CA TYR A 106 -13.35 -15.72 19.85
C TYR A 106 -12.91 -17.08 19.34
N ARG A 107 -13.51 -18.18 19.81
CA ARG A 107 -13.20 -19.56 19.40
C ARG A 107 -13.66 -19.85 17.98
N GLY A 108 -13.08 -19.14 17.02
CA GLY A 108 -13.22 -19.40 15.60
C GLY A 108 -11.89 -19.81 14.98
N LYS A 109 -11.93 -20.22 13.73
CA LYS A 109 -10.72 -20.63 13.00
C LYS A 109 -9.67 -19.52 12.97
N ARG A 110 -10.07 -18.25 12.91
CA ARG A 110 -9.20 -17.09 12.71
C ARG A 110 -8.14 -16.90 13.83
N VAL A 111 -8.55 -16.84 15.11
CA VAL A 111 -7.60 -16.61 16.22
C VAL A 111 -6.67 -17.80 16.41
N PHE A 112 -7.24 -19.00 16.38
CA PHE A 112 -6.48 -20.24 16.52
C PHE A 112 -5.40 -20.40 15.45
N PHE A 113 -5.77 -20.29 14.18
CA PHE A 113 -4.81 -20.44 13.08
C PHE A 113 -3.80 -19.29 13.01
N GLY A 114 -4.21 -18.06 13.32
CA GLY A 114 -3.29 -16.94 13.38
C GLY A 114 -2.20 -17.12 14.44
N LEU A 115 -2.53 -17.62 15.63
CA LEU A 115 -1.54 -17.96 16.65
C LEU A 115 -0.61 -19.10 16.19
N LEU A 116 -1.14 -20.15 15.57
CA LEU A 116 -0.32 -21.24 15.05
C LEU A 116 0.63 -20.77 13.94
N GLN A 117 0.21 -19.86 13.08
CA GLN A 117 1.07 -19.28 12.04
C GLN A 117 2.28 -18.56 12.65
N GLN A 118 2.09 -17.79 13.73
CA GLN A 118 3.19 -17.14 14.42
C GLN A 118 4.16 -18.15 15.05
N VAL A 119 3.63 -19.22 15.63
CA VAL A 119 4.45 -20.31 16.17
C VAL A 119 5.25 -21.01 15.07
N VAL A 120 4.64 -21.34 13.93
CA VAL A 120 5.34 -21.97 12.79
C VAL A 120 6.44 -21.05 12.25
N ALA A 121 6.17 -19.75 12.10
CA ALA A 121 7.18 -18.78 11.68
C ALA A 121 8.37 -18.72 12.66
N SER A 122 8.09 -18.70 13.98
CA SER A 122 9.13 -18.76 15.01
C SER A 122 9.92 -20.06 14.97
N CYS A 123 9.27 -21.20 14.75
CA CYS A 123 9.94 -22.48 14.65
C CYS A 123 10.91 -22.53 13.45
N LEU A 124 10.49 -22.00 12.31
CA LEU A 124 11.34 -21.91 11.12
C LEU A 124 12.52 -20.96 11.31
N GLN A 125 12.28 -19.81 11.92
CA GLN A 125 13.33 -18.80 12.19
C GLN A 125 14.40 -19.30 13.17
N GLN A 126 14.00 -20.16 14.14
CA GLN A 126 14.91 -20.71 15.14
C GLN A 126 15.44 -22.11 14.78
N ASP A 127 15.20 -22.58 13.55
CA ASP A 127 15.64 -23.87 13.01
C ASP A 127 15.21 -25.08 13.85
N TYR A 128 14.05 -25.04 14.49
CA TYR A 128 13.50 -26.25 15.13
C TYR A 128 13.09 -27.26 14.07
N THR A 129 13.44 -28.54 14.32
CA THR A 129 13.14 -29.63 13.39
C THR A 129 11.86 -30.38 13.75
N CYS A 130 11.37 -30.22 14.98
CA CYS A 130 10.10 -30.78 15.41
C CYS A 130 9.41 -29.98 16.52
N VAL A 131 8.10 -30.06 16.53
CA VAL A 131 7.21 -29.40 17.49
C VAL A 131 6.47 -30.45 18.30
N LEU A 132 6.54 -30.33 19.62
CA LEU A 132 5.87 -31.22 20.59
C LEU A 132 4.65 -30.52 21.17
N ILE A 133 3.57 -31.26 21.36
CA ILE A 133 2.38 -30.82 22.09
C ILE A 133 1.85 -31.90 23.01
N SER A 134 1.18 -31.49 24.09
CA SER A 134 0.26 -32.33 24.86
C SER A 134 -1.17 -32.04 24.38
N GLY A 135 -1.62 -32.76 23.35
CA GLY A 135 -2.94 -32.52 22.76
C GLY A 135 -4.06 -33.15 23.61
N THR A 136 -5.10 -32.37 23.93
CA THR A 136 -6.28 -32.96 24.61
C THR A 136 -6.95 -34.01 23.73
N VAL A 137 -7.40 -35.09 24.31
CA VAL A 137 -8.08 -36.17 23.57
C VAL A 137 -9.31 -35.64 22.80
N ARG A 138 -9.99 -34.64 23.34
CA ARG A 138 -11.13 -33.97 22.69
C ARG A 138 -10.75 -33.33 21.35
N GLN A 139 -9.51 -32.80 21.21
CA GLN A 139 -9.03 -32.08 20.03
C GLN A 139 -8.07 -32.93 19.17
N ALA A 140 -7.86 -34.20 19.52
CA ALA A 140 -6.92 -35.07 18.81
C ALA A 140 -7.22 -35.17 17.30
N ARG A 141 -8.50 -35.09 16.89
CA ARG A 141 -8.90 -35.09 15.48
C ARG A 141 -8.38 -33.82 14.77
N LEU A 142 -8.45 -32.64 15.41
CA LEU A 142 -7.94 -31.37 14.88
C LEU A 142 -6.42 -31.43 14.72
N TYR A 143 -5.69 -31.87 15.75
CA TYR A 143 -4.24 -31.99 15.71
C TYR A 143 -3.74 -32.95 14.63
N ARG A 144 -4.40 -34.09 14.46
CA ARG A 144 -4.10 -35.03 13.35
C ARG A 144 -4.36 -34.42 11.99
N HIS A 145 -5.41 -33.63 11.85
CA HIS A 145 -5.70 -32.91 10.60
C HIS A 145 -4.63 -31.86 10.26
N ILE A 146 -4.00 -31.26 11.27
CA ILE A 146 -2.86 -30.33 11.13
C ILE A 146 -1.56 -31.08 10.77
N GLY A 147 -1.53 -32.40 10.95
CA GLY A 147 -0.36 -33.25 10.66
C GLY A 147 0.40 -33.77 11.88
N PHE A 148 -0.06 -33.45 13.10
CA PHE A 148 0.54 -34.00 14.30
C PHE A 148 0.32 -35.51 14.39
N LYS A 149 1.39 -36.25 14.66
CA LYS A 149 1.39 -37.68 14.87
C LYS A 149 1.44 -37.99 16.38
N PRO A 150 0.59 -38.90 16.91
CA PRO A 150 0.67 -39.30 18.30
C PRO A 150 1.93 -40.12 18.55
N PHE A 151 2.53 -39.98 19.74
CA PHE A 151 3.61 -40.80 20.25
C PHE A 151 3.43 -41.03 21.75
N GLY A 152 4.07 -42.09 22.27
CA GLY A 152 3.99 -42.43 23.69
C GLY A 152 2.59 -42.77 24.23
N PRO A 153 2.48 -43.03 25.52
CA PRO A 153 1.20 -43.34 26.16
C PRO A 153 0.35 -42.09 26.39
N LEU A 154 -0.94 -42.32 26.64
CA LEU A 154 -1.83 -41.27 27.16
C LEU A 154 -1.38 -40.87 28.57
N ILE A 155 -1.33 -39.57 28.82
CA ILE A 155 -0.91 -38.93 30.08
C ILE A 155 -2.04 -38.10 30.67
N GLY A 156 -1.95 -37.76 31.97
CA GLY A 156 -2.93 -36.94 32.68
C GLY A 156 -3.83 -37.72 33.63
N THR A 157 -4.87 -37.09 34.16
CA THR A 157 -5.85 -37.66 35.09
C THR A 157 -7.05 -38.23 34.36
N GLU A 158 -7.94 -38.97 35.07
CA GLU A 158 -9.19 -39.48 34.46
C GLU A 158 -10.06 -38.40 33.84
N ASN A 159 -10.04 -37.20 34.39
CA ASN A 159 -10.84 -36.05 33.94
C ASN A 159 -10.16 -35.20 32.85
N ALA A 160 -8.84 -35.34 32.66
CA ALA A 160 -8.07 -34.57 31.71
C ALA A 160 -6.93 -35.40 31.08
N LYS A 161 -7.30 -36.24 30.08
CA LYS A 161 -6.32 -37.06 29.33
C LYS A 161 -5.76 -36.31 28.14
N TYR A 162 -4.46 -36.47 27.94
CA TYR A 162 -3.69 -35.89 26.84
C TYR A 162 -2.95 -36.95 26.06
N GLN A 163 -2.86 -36.75 24.77
CA GLN A 163 -2.00 -37.50 23.87
C GLN A 163 -0.77 -36.65 23.56
N PRO A 164 0.46 -37.09 23.89
CA PRO A 164 1.67 -36.51 23.34
C PRO A 164 1.68 -36.63 21.82
N MET A 165 1.97 -35.52 21.13
CA MET A 165 1.95 -35.49 19.66
C MET A 165 3.15 -34.72 19.13
N LEU A 166 3.65 -35.13 17.97
CA LEU A 166 4.83 -34.60 17.29
C LEU A 166 4.46 -34.13 15.88
N LEU A 167 4.98 -32.97 15.49
CA LEU A 167 4.95 -32.45 14.13
C LEU A 167 6.37 -32.22 13.65
N THR A 168 6.78 -32.82 12.52
CA THR A 168 8.14 -32.67 11.97
C THR A 168 8.25 -31.46 11.03
N LYS A 169 9.49 -30.97 10.80
CA LYS A 169 9.79 -29.81 9.93
C LYS A 169 9.18 -29.95 8.54
N GLU A 170 9.23 -31.12 7.94
CA GLU A 170 8.63 -31.40 6.63
C GLU A 170 7.13 -31.12 6.60
N TYR A 171 6.42 -31.50 7.67
CA TYR A 171 4.98 -31.29 7.80
C TYR A 171 4.62 -29.83 8.12
N PHE A 172 5.33 -29.14 9.00
CA PHE A 172 4.97 -27.75 9.26
C PHE A 172 5.46 -26.80 8.16
N THR A 173 6.45 -27.18 7.34
CA THR A 173 6.79 -26.45 6.11
C THR A 173 5.69 -26.59 5.05
N SER A 174 5.10 -27.78 4.91
CA SER A 174 3.94 -27.99 4.03
C SER A 174 2.63 -27.48 4.66
N ALA A 175 2.48 -27.60 5.98
CA ALA A 175 1.36 -27.02 6.73
C ALA A 175 1.40 -25.50 6.72
N GLY A 176 2.59 -24.86 6.67
CA GLY A 176 2.72 -23.41 6.48
C GLY A 176 1.96 -22.93 5.25
N LYS A 177 2.08 -23.63 4.13
CA LYS A 177 1.30 -23.34 2.92
C LYS A 177 -0.21 -23.59 3.12
N LEU A 178 -0.57 -24.62 3.90
CA LEU A 178 -1.97 -24.91 4.24
C LEU A 178 -2.51 -23.90 5.26
N PHE A 179 -1.68 -23.48 6.21
CA PHE A 179 -1.99 -22.40 7.16
C PHE A 179 -2.12 -21.05 6.45
N ASP A 180 -1.27 -20.72 5.50
CA ASP A 180 -1.42 -19.56 4.62
C ASP A 180 -2.73 -19.61 3.82
N GLN A 181 -3.20 -20.80 3.44
CA GLN A 181 -4.51 -21.00 2.79
C GLN A 181 -5.69 -20.98 3.78
N MET A 182 -5.50 -21.42 5.02
CA MET A 182 -6.56 -21.52 6.05
C MET A 182 -6.58 -20.30 6.99
N THR A 183 -5.46 -19.63 7.18
CA THR A 183 -5.32 -18.34 7.86
C THR A 183 -5.41 -17.19 6.91
N GLN A 184 -6.01 -17.35 5.77
CA GLN A 184 -6.53 -16.18 5.10
C GLN A 184 -7.43 -15.42 6.11
N VAL A 185 -6.78 -14.91 7.17
CA VAL A 185 -6.87 -13.49 7.47
C VAL A 185 -6.75 -12.89 6.10
N GLU A 186 -7.82 -12.35 5.54
CA GLU A 186 -7.79 -11.65 4.29
C GLU A 186 -6.46 -10.86 4.21
N LYS A 187 -5.33 -11.46 3.79
CA LYS A 187 -4.54 -10.88 2.75
C LYS A 187 -5.62 -10.70 1.72
N GLU A 188 -6.07 -9.48 1.51
CA GLU A 188 -7.00 -9.15 0.45
C GLU A 188 -6.63 -10.04 -0.72
N PRO A 189 -7.54 -10.89 -1.21
CA PRO A 189 -7.21 -12.00 -2.10
C PRO A 189 -6.34 -11.39 -3.16
N PHE A 190 -5.12 -11.87 -3.33
CA PHE A 190 -4.02 -11.37 -4.15
C PHE A 190 -4.58 -10.35 -5.12
N SER A 191 -4.69 -9.10 -4.66
CA SER A 191 -5.51 -8.16 -5.38
C SER A 191 -4.68 -7.66 -6.53
N ILE A 192 -5.08 -8.04 -7.74
CA ILE A 192 -4.54 -7.42 -8.93
C ILE A 192 -4.98 -5.98 -8.86
N ARG A 193 -4.05 -5.12 -8.44
CA ARG A 193 -4.34 -3.71 -8.20
C ARG A 193 -4.04 -2.90 -9.45
N LEU A 194 -5.11 -2.37 -10.06
CA LEU A 194 -5.06 -1.56 -11.28
C LEU A 194 -5.63 -0.16 -11.01
N LEU A 195 -5.20 0.46 -9.92
CA LEU A 195 -5.62 1.78 -9.46
C LEU A 195 -4.64 2.86 -9.92
N PRO A 196 -5.09 4.09 -10.25
CA PRO A 196 -4.20 5.21 -10.56
C PRO A 196 -3.48 5.80 -9.33
N GLY A 197 -3.75 5.24 -8.14
CA GLY A 197 -3.12 5.54 -6.86
C GLY A 197 -4.03 5.20 -5.67
N PRO A 198 -3.50 4.49 -4.65
CA PRO A 198 -2.17 3.90 -4.59
C PRO A 198 -1.98 2.76 -5.60
N VAL A 199 -0.80 2.73 -6.21
CA VAL A 199 -0.41 1.72 -7.20
C VAL A 199 0.23 0.49 -6.55
N SER A 200 0.39 -0.60 -7.30
CA SER A 200 1.23 -1.73 -6.89
C SER A 200 2.69 -1.30 -6.80
N MET A 201 3.38 -1.71 -5.74
CA MET A 201 4.76 -1.32 -5.46
C MET A 201 5.70 -2.51 -5.59
N HIS A 202 6.92 -2.25 -6.06
CA HIS A 202 7.99 -3.25 -6.06
C HIS A 202 8.34 -3.65 -4.60
N PRO A 203 8.60 -4.93 -4.27
CA PRO A 203 8.89 -5.37 -2.89
C PRO A 203 10.01 -4.60 -2.19
N LYS A 204 11.01 -4.12 -2.94
CA LYS A 204 12.09 -3.28 -2.39
C LYS A 204 11.62 -1.91 -1.89
N VAL A 205 10.52 -1.40 -2.40
CA VAL A 205 9.89 -0.17 -1.92
C VAL A 205 9.25 -0.40 -0.55
N GLU A 206 8.57 -1.55 -0.38
CA GLU A 206 7.98 -1.95 0.90
C GLU A 206 9.07 -2.21 1.96
N GLU A 207 10.16 -2.89 1.59
CA GLU A 207 11.32 -3.10 2.45
C GLU A 207 11.94 -1.77 2.90
N ALA A 208 12.14 -0.82 1.97
CA ALA A 208 12.70 0.50 2.27
C ALA A 208 11.78 1.33 3.19
N TRP A 209 10.47 1.25 2.97
CA TRP A 209 9.48 1.90 3.84
C TRP A 209 9.51 1.35 5.27
N ALA A 210 9.72 0.05 5.45
CA ALA A 210 9.70 -0.61 6.75
C ALA A 210 10.97 -0.39 7.59
N MET A 211 12.00 0.27 7.05
CA MET A 211 13.23 0.57 7.78
C MET A 211 12.99 1.52 8.96
N PRO A 212 13.79 1.44 10.04
CA PRO A 212 13.69 2.38 11.14
C PRO A 212 13.86 3.83 10.67
N ALA A 213 12.98 4.72 11.14
CA ALA A 213 13.03 6.13 10.78
C ALA A 213 14.34 6.79 11.28
N THR A 214 14.92 7.65 10.43
CA THR A 214 16.10 8.46 10.77
C THR A 214 15.74 9.94 10.88
N SER A 215 16.55 10.70 11.61
CA SER A 215 16.33 12.15 11.74
C SER A 215 16.53 12.85 10.39
N HIS A 216 15.57 13.69 10.00
CA HIS A 216 15.69 14.54 8.81
C HIS A 216 16.83 15.59 8.90
N ARG A 217 17.53 15.68 10.03
CA ARG A 217 18.71 16.52 10.25
C ARG A 217 20.02 15.73 10.25
N SER A 218 19.96 14.39 10.11
CA SER A 218 21.16 13.57 10.06
C SER A 218 21.89 13.71 8.72
N ASP A 219 23.20 13.54 8.74
CA ASP A 219 24.04 13.55 7.52
C ASP A 219 23.62 12.48 6.52
N SER A 220 23.18 11.31 7.03
CA SER A 220 22.70 10.21 6.19
C SER A 220 21.43 10.60 5.42
N PHE A 221 20.45 11.21 6.09
CA PHE A 221 19.23 11.70 5.45
C PHE A 221 19.54 12.83 4.44
N CYS A 222 20.42 13.78 4.80
CA CYS A 222 20.80 14.87 3.89
C CYS A 222 21.48 14.35 2.61
N LYS A 223 22.28 13.30 2.72
CA LYS A 223 22.90 12.62 1.56
C LYS A 223 21.85 11.91 0.70
N GLU A 224 20.95 11.16 1.33
CA GLU A 224 19.90 10.40 0.64
C GLU A 224 18.97 11.32 -0.14
N ILE A 225 18.47 12.39 0.48
CA ILE A 225 17.58 13.33 -0.21
C ILE A 225 18.31 14.10 -1.32
N GLY A 226 19.59 14.43 -1.14
CA GLY A 226 20.41 15.04 -2.18
C GLY A 226 20.62 14.12 -3.39
N SER A 227 20.85 12.83 -3.15
CA SER A 227 20.93 11.80 -4.21
C SER A 227 19.61 11.70 -4.97
N LEU A 228 18.49 11.60 -4.22
CA LEU A 228 17.15 11.55 -4.78
C LEU A 228 16.83 12.78 -5.65
N GLN A 229 17.15 13.97 -5.18
CA GLN A 229 16.99 15.21 -5.96
C GLN A 229 17.81 15.18 -7.25
N MET A 230 19.06 14.69 -7.21
CA MET A 230 19.89 14.57 -8.42
C MET A 230 19.30 13.59 -9.43
N GLU A 231 18.84 12.44 -8.98
CA GLU A 231 18.21 11.45 -9.88
C GLU A 231 16.93 11.99 -10.51
N LEU A 232 16.08 12.67 -9.73
CA LEU A 232 14.87 13.32 -10.24
C LEU A 232 15.20 14.41 -11.28
N LYS A 233 16.23 15.21 -11.07
CA LYS A 233 16.73 16.18 -12.07
C LYS A 233 17.16 15.50 -13.37
N GLN A 234 17.92 14.41 -13.26
CA GLN A 234 18.38 13.65 -14.43
C GLN A 234 17.21 13.04 -15.23
N LEU A 235 16.19 12.54 -14.52
CA LEU A 235 15.02 11.94 -15.14
C LEU A 235 14.11 12.95 -15.86
N THR A 236 14.16 14.24 -15.48
CA THR A 236 13.18 15.23 -15.90
C THR A 236 13.75 16.41 -16.67
N GLY A 237 15.07 16.64 -16.63
CA GLY A 237 15.68 17.86 -17.14
C GLY A 237 15.42 19.11 -16.29
N ALA A 238 14.79 18.97 -15.13
CA ALA A 238 14.56 20.10 -14.21
C ALA A 238 15.87 20.53 -13.54
N THR A 239 16.04 21.84 -13.36
CA THR A 239 17.20 22.42 -12.68
C THR A 239 17.12 22.26 -11.16
N HIS A 240 15.91 22.38 -10.62
CA HIS A 240 15.63 22.31 -9.20
C HIS A 240 14.51 21.31 -8.90
N VAL A 241 14.61 20.63 -7.76
CA VAL A 241 13.61 19.66 -7.26
C VAL A 241 13.39 19.90 -5.78
N GLN A 242 12.14 20.11 -5.38
CA GLN A 242 11.76 20.26 -3.99
C GLN A 242 10.80 19.15 -3.58
N LEU A 243 10.97 18.64 -2.36
CA LEU A 243 10.13 17.59 -1.79
C LEU A 243 9.44 18.08 -0.52
N ALA A 244 8.12 17.92 -0.46
CA ALA A 244 7.31 18.23 0.71
C ALA A 244 6.48 17.00 1.13
N ILE A 245 6.17 16.90 2.43
CA ILE A 245 5.21 15.87 2.87
C ILE A 245 3.81 16.32 2.45
N GLY A 246 3.19 15.55 1.55
CA GLY A 246 1.86 15.85 1.06
C GLY A 246 1.49 15.06 -0.19
N THR A 247 0.39 15.47 -0.79
CA THR A 247 -0.16 14.88 -2.02
C THR A 247 0.16 15.73 -3.23
N GLY A 248 -0.19 15.27 -4.44
CA GLY A 248 -0.11 16.09 -5.66
C GLY A 248 -0.89 17.40 -5.56
N THR A 249 -1.98 17.43 -4.80
CA THR A 249 -2.71 18.66 -4.51
C THR A 249 -1.82 19.71 -3.81
N LEU A 250 -1.00 19.28 -2.85
CA LEU A 250 -0.04 20.19 -2.20
C LEU A 250 1.03 20.68 -3.20
N ALA A 251 1.51 19.82 -4.10
CA ALA A 251 2.46 20.23 -5.13
C ALA A 251 1.85 21.32 -6.05
N ASN A 252 0.57 21.18 -6.41
CA ASN A 252 -0.16 22.21 -7.14
C ASN A 252 -0.39 23.49 -6.33
N GLU A 253 -0.65 23.38 -5.01
CA GLU A 253 -0.73 24.57 -4.12
C GLU A 253 0.60 25.32 -4.04
N LEU A 254 1.74 24.61 -4.02
CA LEU A 254 3.07 25.21 -4.08
C LEU A 254 3.29 25.96 -5.39
N ILE A 255 2.84 25.42 -6.53
CA ILE A 255 2.87 26.13 -7.83
C ILE A 255 1.95 27.36 -7.80
N ALA A 256 0.71 27.22 -7.32
CA ALA A 256 -0.24 28.33 -7.22
C ALA A 256 0.30 29.47 -6.35
N ALA A 257 0.99 29.15 -5.25
CA ALA A 257 1.65 30.11 -4.40
C ALA A 257 2.72 30.92 -5.18
N GLN A 258 3.54 30.26 -6.01
CA GLN A 258 4.52 30.94 -6.84
C GLN A 258 3.85 31.80 -7.95
N LEU A 259 2.81 31.29 -8.58
CA LEU A 259 2.03 32.02 -9.59
C LEU A 259 1.40 33.29 -8.99
N SER A 260 0.97 33.26 -7.73
CA SER A 260 0.44 34.44 -7.03
C SER A 260 1.48 35.56 -6.86
N ARG A 261 2.78 35.22 -6.89
CA ARG A 261 3.89 36.16 -6.76
C ARG A 261 4.43 36.62 -8.12
N LEU A 262 4.16 35.85 -9.18
CA LEU A 262 4.64 36.16 -10.52
C LEU A 262 3.91 37.36 -11.12
N GLY A 263 2.64 37.57 -10.76
CA GLY A 263 1.80 38.57 -11.34
C GLY A 263 1.39 38.28 -12.79
N GLY A 264 0.65 39.23 -13.38
CA GLY A 264 0.10 39.07 -14.74
C GLY A 264 -1.07 38.09 -14.78
N LYS A 265 -1.65 37.93 -15.97
CA LYS A 265 -2.79 37.08 -16.21
C LYS A 265 -2.32 35.68 -16.60
N GLY A 266 -3.05 34.68 -16.15
CA GLY A 266 -2.81 33.29 -16.49
C GLY A 266 -3.78 32.72 -17.51
N LEU A 267 -3.41 31.59 -18.11
CA LEU A 267 -4.30 30.75 -18.92
C LEU A 267 -4.32 29.36 -18.31
N ILE A 268 -5.53 28.85 -18.02
CA ILE A 268 -5.72 27.47 -17.59
C ILE A 268 -6.41 26.71 -18.70
N LEU A 269 -5.89 25.52 -19.03
CA LEU A 269 -6.50 24.61 -20.00
C LEU A 269 -7.06 23.40 -19.24
N SER A 270 -8.30 23.00 -19.56
CA SER A 270 -8.90 21.81 -19.00
C SER A 270 -9.82 21.08 -19.98
N ASN A 271 -9.81 19.74 -19.91
CA ASN A 271 -10.76 18.84 -20.54
C ASN A 271 -11.07 17.64 -19.65
N GLY A 272 -11.11 17.86 -18.33
CA GLY A 272 -11.42 16.83 -17.36
C GLY A 272 -11.31 17.31 -15.92
N GLU A 273 -11.53 16.38 -14.99
CA GLU A 273 -11.61 16.62 -13.55
C GLU A 273 -10.39 17.35 -12.99
N PHE A 274 -9.19 16.91 -13.40
CA PHE A 274 -7.96 17.43 -12.78
C PHE A 274 -7.57 18.79 -13.34
N GLY A 275 -7.81 19.04 -14.63
CA GLY A 275 -7.67 20.37 -15.21
C GLY A 275 -8.67 21.37 -14.61
N GLU A 276 -9.92 20.97 -14.37
CA GLU A 276 -10.94 21.80 -13.70
C GLU A 276 -10.55 22.09 -12.23
N ARG A 277 -9.87 21.16 -11.53
CA ARG A 277 -9.33 21.40 -10.19
C ARG A 277 -8.24 22.46 -10.17
N LEU A 278 -7.41 22.55 -11.20
CA LEU A 278 -6.42 23.64 -11.32
C LEU A 278 -7.11 25.00 -11.40
N ALA A 279 -8.20 25.09 -12.17
CA ALA A 279 -8.99 26.32 -12.25
C ALA A 279 -9.62 26.68 -10.89
N GLU A 280 -10.12 25.70 -10.13
CA GLU A 280 -10.63 25.93 -8.77
C GLU A 280 -9.52 26.35 -7.79
N GLN A 281 -8.32 25.77 -7.90
CA GLN A 281 -7.16 26.18 -7.10
C GLN A 281 -6.76 27.63 -7.43
N ALA A 282 -6.64 27.97 -8.71
CA ALA A 282 -6.36 29.35 -9.14
C ALA A 282 -7.38 30.36 -8.59
N LYS A 283 -8.67 29.99 -8.62
CA LYS A 283 -9.74 30.81 -8.04
C LYS A 283 -9.57 31.01 -6.53
N ARG A 284 -9.21 29.97 -5.78
CA ARG A 284 -8.95 30.05 -4.32
C ARG A 284 -7.77 30.98 -4.00
N TRP A 285 -6.76 30.97 -4.85
CA TRP A 285 -5.62 31.88 -4.78
C TRP A 285 -5.90 33.26 -5.36
N GLN A 286 -7.12 33.53 -5.84
CA GLN A 286 -7.53 34.78 -6.47
C GLN A 286 -6.62 35.18 -7.64
N LEU A 287 -6.11 34.20 -8.38
CA LEU A 287 -5.31 34.45 -9.58
C LEU A 287 -6.21 34.96 -10.70
N ASP A 288 -5.73 36.00 -11.43
CA ASP A 288 -6.42 36.52 -12.63
C ASP A 288 -6.15 35.56 -13.80
N VAL A 289 -7.18 34.83 -14.24
CA VAL A 289 -7.03 33.75 -15.24
C VAL A 289 -8.10 33.79 -16.32
N PHE A 290 -7.69 33.46 -17.54
CA PHE A 290 -8.58 32.90 -18.56
C PHE A 290 -8.67 31.40 -18.35
N HIS A 291 -9.87 30.83 -18.47
CA HIS A 291 -10.07 29.40 -18.39
C HIS A 291 -10.63 28.88 -19.71
N MET A 292 -9.77 28.23 -20.51
CA MET A 292 -10.20 27.51 -21.71
C MET A 292 -10.61 26.08 -21.29
N GLN A 293 -11.91 25.90 -21.16
CA GLN A 293 -12.51 24.62 -20.78
C GLN A 293 -13.06 23.92 -22.02
N LYS A 294 -12.58 22.71 -22.28
CA LYS A 294 -13.12 21.79 -23.29
C LYS A 294 -14.00 20.74 -22.63
N ARG A 295 -14.83 20.09 -23.43
CA ARG A 295 -15.54 18.90 -22.95
C ARG A 295 -14.53 17.79 -22.63
N TRP A 296 -14.86 16.91 -21.70
CA TRP A 296 -13.97 15.85 -21.25
C TRP A 296 -13.61 14.83 -22.36
N ASP A 297 -14.46 14.71 -23.38
CA ASP A 297 -14.25 13.88 -24.56
C ASP A 297 -13.65 14.65 -25.76
N GLU A 298 -13.28 15.91 -25.56
CA GLU A 298 -12.76 16.79 -26.62
C GLU A 298 -11.24 17.00 -26.47
N PRO A 299 -10.45 16.71 -27.51
CA PRO A 299 -9.03 16.93 -27.46
C PRO A 299 -8.70 18.43 -27.47
N LEU A 300 -7.54 18.78 -26.91
CA LEU A 300 -7.01 20.14 -27.00
C LEU A 300 -6.50 20.41 -28.43
N VAL A 301 -6.85 21.57 -28.97
CA VAL A 301 -6.33 22.08 -30.23
C VAL A 301 -5.37 23.22 -29.93
N VAL A 302 -4.06 23.02 -30.15
CA VAL A 302 -3.02 24.01 -29.77
C VAL A 302 -3.17 25.33 -30.52
N ASN A 303 -3.64 25.32 -31.79
CA ASN A 303 -3.91 26.54 -32.54
C ASN A 303 -4.96 27.44 -31.87
N GLU A 304 -5.98 26.88 -31.23
CA GLU A 304 -6.96 27.68 -30.48
C GLU A 304 -6.33 28.33 -29.25
N VAL A 305 -5.39 27.66 -28.61
CA VAL A 305 -4.60 28.22 -27.49
C VAL A 305 -3.73 29.37 -28.01
N GLU A 306 -3.09 29.16 -29.13
CA GLU A 306 -2.23 30.17 -29.79
C GLU A 306 -3.04 31.45 -30.17
N GLU A 307 -4.22 31.26 -30.76
CA GLU A 307 -5.12 32.37 -31.09
C GLU A 307 -5.55 33.13 -29.84
N LEU A 308 -5.91 32.43 -28.76
CA LEU A 308 -6.29 33.06 -27.50
C LEU A 308 -5.14 33.89 -26.91
N VAL A 309 -3.94 33.33 -26.88
CA VAL A 309 -2.73 34.00 -26.38
C VAL A 309 -2.41 35.25 -27.21
N LYS A 310 -2.49 35.20 -28.54
CA LYS A 310 -2.30 36.35 -29.42
C LYS A 310 -3.33 37.48 -29.19
N GLN A 311 -4.56 37.13 -28.85
CA GLN A 311 -5.63 38.10 -28.52
C GLN A 311 -5.45 38.72 -27.13
N HIS A 312 -4.70 38.05 -26.24
CA HIS A 312 -4.49 38.44 -24.85
C HIS A 312 -2.99 38.49 -24.51
N PRO A 313 -2.27 39.52 -24.97
CA PRO A 313 -0.81 39.62 -24.77
C PRO A 313 -0.42 39.91 -23.30
N ASP A 314 -1.36 40.10 -22.41
CA ASP A 314 -1.20 40.22 -20.96
C ASP A 314 -1.09 38.85 -20.25
N ILE A 315 -1.30 37.74 -20.95
CA ILE A 315 -1.05 36.39 -20.43
C ILE A 315 0.46 36.21 -20.22
N ARG A 316 0.85 35.79 -18.99
CA ARG A 316 2.23 35.60 -18.57
C ARG A 316 2.57 34.14 -18.26
N TRP A 317 1.59 33.32 -17.96
CA TRP A 317 1.76 31.92 -17.64
C TRP A 317 0.58 31.09 -18.11
N LEU A 318 0.86 29.82 -18.41
CA LEU A 318 -0.10 28.80 -18.76
C LEU A 318 0.01 27.67 -17.75
N TRP A 319 -1.09 27.22 -17.18
CA TRP A 319 -1.12 26.09 -16.24
C TRP A 319 -2.13 25.04 -16.71
N THR A 320 -1.68 23.79 -16.85
CA THR A 320 -2.52 22.69 -17.31
C THR A 320 -2.05 21.35 -16.75
N VAL A 321 -2.83 20.31 -16.93
CA VAL A 321 -2.39 18.94 -16.67
C VAL A 321 -1.55 18.43 -17.85
N HIS A 322 -0.53 17.61 -17.60
CA HIS A 322 0.13 16.88 -18.68
C HIS A 322 -0.64 15.61 -19.06
N CYS A 323 -1.18 14.89 -18.07
CA CYS A 323 -2.11 13.76 -18.28
C CYS A 323 -3.39 14.02 -17.51
N GLU A 324 -4.50 14.14 -18.21
CA GLU A 324 -5.83 14.20 -17.60
C GLU A 324 -6.23 12.80 -17.13
N THR A 325 -6.05 12.54 -15.85
CA THR A 325 -6.27 11.23 -15.25
C THR A 325 -7.70 10.74 -15.44
N SER A 326 -8.68 11.65 -15.42
CA SER A 326 -10.09 11.26 -15.49
C SER A 326 -10.47 10.60 -16.82
N THR A 327 -9.79 10.95 -17.91
CA THR A 327 -10.04 10.41 -19.26
C THR A 327 -8.88 9.60 -19.82
N GLY A 328 -7.70 9.72 -19.25
CA GLY A 328 -6.46 9.18 -19.81
C GLY A 328 -5.85 10.04 -20.92
N TYR A 329 -6.42 11.21 -21.23
CA TYR A 329 -5.93 12.07 -22.30
C TYR A 329 -4.55 12.66 -21.96
N LEU A 330 -3.62 12.57 -22.90
CA LEU A 330 -2.27 13.11 -22.79
C LEU A 330 -2.15 14.39 -23.60
N TYR A 331 -1.88 15.50 -22.92
CA TYR A 331 -1.72 16.81 -23.56
C TYR A 331 -0.46 16.86 -24.44
N PRO A 332 -0.48 17.63 -25.55
CA PRO A 332 0.63 17.74 -26.49
C PRO A 332 1.75 18.61 -25.89
N LEU A 333 2.58 18.03 -25.02
CA LEU A 333 3.59 18.74 -24.24
C LEU A 333 4.56 19.55 -25.10
N GLU A 334 5.13 18.93 -26.13
CA GLU A 334 6.15 19.60 -26.95
C GLU A 334 5.57 20.76 -27.78
N GLU A 335 4.32 20.62 -28.23
CA GLU A 335 3.62 21.71 -28.93
C GLU A 335 3.32 22.87 -27.96
N LEU A 336 2.91 22.59 -26.71
CA LEU A 336 2.67 23.59 -25.67
C LEU A 336 3.98 24.26 -25.22
N LYS A 337 5.08 23.51 -25.07
CA LYS A 337 6.41 24.06 -24.78
C LYS A 337 6.83 25.06 -25.87
N SER A 338 6.73 24.64 -27.15
CA SER A 338 7.09 25.49 -28.28
C SER A 338 6.25 26.77 -28.35
N LEU A 339 4.93 26.66 -28.13
CA LEU A 339 4.04 27.81 -28.07
C LEU A 339 4.42 28.77 -26.94
N CYS A 340 4.63 28.26 -25.74
CA CYS A 340 4.96 29.07 -24.57
C CYS A 340 6.32 29.76 -24.72
N GLU A 341 7.31 29.07 -25.29
CA GLU A 341 8.63 29.67 -25.60
C GLU A 341 8.53 30.80 -26.61
N GLN A 342 7.79 30.58 -27.72
CA GLN A 342 7.60 31.60 -28.77
C GLN A 342 6.85 32.84 -28.27
N GLN A 343 5.95 32.70 -27.30
CA GLN A 343 5.12 33.76 -26.75
C GLN A 343 5.64 34.30 -25.41
N GLU A 344 6.83 33.86 -24.96
CA GLU A 344 7.44 34.25 -23.69
C GLU A 344 6.51 34.00 -22.47
N ILE A 345 5.74 32.88 -22.51
CA ILE A 345 4.81 32.47 -21.47
C ILE A 345 5.44 31.37 -20.63
N ARG A 346 5.31 31.45 -19.31
CA ARG A 346 5.79 30.42 -18.38
C ARG A 346 4.82 29.24 -18.32
N LEU A 347 5.27 28.07 -18.78
CA LEU A 347 4.47 26.84 -18.74
C LEU A 347 4.56 26.19 -17.36
N CYS A 348 3.40 25.97 -16.73
CA CYS A 348 3.25 25.15 -15.53
C CYS A 348 2.44 23.89 -15.81
N LEU A 349 2.84 22.76 -15.23
CA LEU A 349 2.20 21.47 -15.46
C LEU A 349 1.81 20.79 -14.16
N ASP A 350 0.62 20.22 -14.10
CA ASP A 350 0.33 19.08 -13.23
C ASP A 350 0.77 17.80 -13.95
N ALA A 351 1.91 17.25 -13.56
CA ALA A 351 2.45 16.02 -14.08
C ALA A 351 2.26 14.81 -13.11
N CYS A 352 1.37 14.95 -12.12
CA CYS A 352 1.17 13.91 -11.10
C CYS A 352 0.85 12.53 -11.67
N SER A 353 0.15 12.45 -12.79
CA SER A 353 -0.21 11.16 -13.42
C SER A 353 0.67 10.78 -14.61
N SER A 354 1.43 11.72 -15.13
CA SER A 354 2.32 11.48 -16.27
C SER A 354 3.76 11.19 -15.83
N PHE A 355 4.24 11.82 -14.77
CA PHE A 355 5.60 11.57 -14.29
C PHE A 355 5.75 10.12 -13.80
N GLY A 356 6.74 9.42 -14.35
CA GLY A 356 6.92 7.99 -14.14
C GLY A 356 5.96 7.10 -14.95
N THR A 357 5.04 7.68 -15.74
CA THR A 357 4.12 6.93 -16.61
C THR A 357 4.49 7.07 -18.07
N VAL A 358 4.90 8.26 -18.49
CA VAL A 358 5.43 8.53 -19.82
C VAL A 358 6.79 9.21 -19.70
N PRO A 359 7.76 8.85 -20.55
CA PRO A 359 9.00 9.61 -20.64
C PRO A 359 8.68 11.06 -21.01
N SER A 360 9.16 12.01 -20.22
CA SER A 360 8.86 13.43 -20.43
C SER A 360 10.07 14.27 -20.05
N ASP A 361 10.41 15.22 -20.93
CA ASP A 361 11.43 16.23 -20.69
C ASP A 361 10.75 17.53 -20.24
N PHE A 362 11.07 17.98 -19.02
CA PHE A 362 10.56 19.22 -18.44
C PHE A 362 11.60 20.36 -18.48
N SER A 363 12.64 20.26 -19.30
CA SER A 363 13.73 21.26 -19.36
C SER A 363 13.24 22.69 -19.64
N ASN A 364 12.19 22.89 -20.41
CA ASN A 364 11.61 24.21 -20.71
C ASN A 364 10.23 24.42 -20.04
N VAL A 365 9.98 23.71 -18.93
CA VAL A 365 8.77 23.87 -18.13
C VAL A 365 9.11 24.70 -16.90
N TYR A 366 8.44 25.84 -16.73
CA TYR A 366 8.72 26.73 -15.59
C TYR A 366 8.56 26.01 -14.25
N MET A 367 7.43 25.35 -14.04
CA MET A 367 7.19 24.47 -12.88
C MET A 367 6.35 23.26 -13.25
N ALA A 368 6.65 22.11 -12.64
CA ALA A 368 5.81 20.94 -12.75
C ALA A 368 5.58 20.29 -11.38
N SER A 369 4.35 19.91 -11.09
CA SER A 369 4.00 19.10 -9.92
C SER A 369 4.07 17.63 -10.25
N ALA A 370 4.53 16.85 -9.28
CA ALA A 370 4.54 15.39 -9.33
C ALA A 370 4.28 14.81 -7.93
N VAL A 371 4.15 13.48 -7.84
CA VAL A 371 3.84 12.80 -6.59
C VAL A 371 4.44 11.40 -6.55
N SER A 372 4.84 10.94 -5.38
CA SER A 372 5.47 9.62 -5.20
C SER A 372 4.55 8.42 -5.49
N GLY A 373 3.25 8.54 -5.17
CA GLY A 373 2.31 7.42 -5.10
C GLY A 373 1.55 7.07 -6.38
N LYS A 374 2.07 7.45 -7.54
CA LYS A 374 1.48 7.15 -8.85
C LYS A 374 2.50 6.48 -9.77
N GLY A 375 2.80 7.06 -10.95
CA GLY A 375 3.70 6.48 -11.95
C GLY A 375 5.08 6.09 -11.44
N LEU A 376 5.61 6.78 -10.43
CA LEU A 376 6.89 6.42 -9.79
C LEU A 376 6.85 5.11 -8.99
N GLY A 377 5.68 4.59 -8.62
CA GLY A 377 5.56 3.29 -7.95
C GLY A 377 5.96 3.29 -6.48
N SER A 378 5.84 4.42 -5.76
CA SER A 378 6.14 4.52 -4.34
C SER A 378 4.87 4.75 -3.49
N TYR A 379 5.04 4.80 -2.17
CA TYR A 379 3.98 5.18 -1.25
C TYR A 379 3.50 6.62 -1.50
N PRO A 380 2.18 6.89 -1.43
CA PRO A 380 1.67 8.26 -1.37
C PRO A 380 2.24 9.00 -0.15
N GLY A 381 2.49 10.29 -0.29
CA GLY A 381 2.90 11.11 0.85
C GLY A 381 4.03 12.09 0.55
N LEU A 382 4.65 12.05 -0.63
CA LEU A 382 5.59 13.07 -1.09
C LEU A 382 5.01 13.84 -2.26
N ALA A 383 4.84 15.15 -2.06
CA ALA A 383 4.63 16.15 -3.09
C ALA A 383 6.00 16.57 -3.66
N ILE A 384 6.11 16.59 -4.97
CA ILE A 384 7.35 16.92 -5.71
C ILE A 384 7.07 18.14 -6.58
N VAL A 385 7.92 19.17 -6.48
CA VAL A 385 7.88 20.31 -7.38
C VAL A 385 9.20 20.39 -8.13
N LEU A 386 9.11 20.34 -9.45
CA LEU A 386 10.22 20.46 -10.39
C LEU A 386 10.18 21.90 -10.93
N HIS A 387 11.32 22.60 -11.01
CA HIS A 387 11.35 23.97 -11.52
C HIS A 387 12.69 24.33 -12.16
N GLN A 388 12.67 25.36 -13.05
CA GLN A 388 13.86 25.79 -13.79
C GLN A 388 14.57 26.96 -13.13
N ASP A 389 13.81 27.98 -12.73
CA ASP A 389 14.35 29.18 -12.13
C ASP A 389 14.55 29.01 -10.62
N SER A 390 15.59 29.59 -10.06
CA SER A 390 15.78 29.68 -8.61
C SER A 390 14.67 30.49 -7.94
N VAL A 391 14.18 30.04 -6.79
CA VAL A 391 13.11 30.69 -6.02
C VAL A 391 13.64 31.18 -4.68
N SER A 392 13.45 32.45 -4.39
CA SER A 392 13.82 33.05 -3.09
C SER A 392 12.65 32.98 -2.10
N PRO A 393 12.93 32.85 -0.78
CA PRO A 393 11.90 32.92 0.25
C PRO A 393 11.07 34.19 0.20
N ASP A 394 9.74 34.06 0.36
CA ASP A 394 8.80 35.16 0.40
C ASP A 394 7.94 35.13 1.67
N ALA A 395 8.20 36.05 2.60
CA ALA A 395 7.50 36.11 3.89
C ALA A 395 5.99 36.41 3.80
N SER A 396 5.48 36.77 2.62
CA SER A 396 4.04 36.95 2.41
C SER A 396 3.30 35.66 2.17
N LEU A 397 4.02 34.55 1.92
CA LEU A 397 3.44 33.22 1.76
C LEU A 397 3.40 32.48 3.09
N PRO A 398 2.41 31.61 3.31
CA PRO A 398 2.48 30.65 4.41
C PRO A 398 3.76 29.80 4.28
N ALA A 399 4.52 29.65 5.37
CA ALA A 399 5.85 29.03 5.34
C ALA A 399 5.88 27.65 4.67
N TYR A 400 4.84 26.85 4.83
CA TYR A 400 4.74 25.50 4.22
C TYR A 400 4.49 25.56 2.69
N LEU A 401 4.03 26.67 2.16
CA LEU A 401 3.78 26.94 0.73
C LEU A 401 4.85 27.82 0.09
N ASP A 402 5.83 28.28 0.85
CA ASP A 402 6.95 29.07 0.36
C ASP A 402 8.05 28.15 -0.20
N LEU A 403 8.01 27.91 -1.50
CA LEU A 403 8.99 27.07 -2.21
C LEU A 403 10.44 27.54 -2.03
N GLY A 404 10.64 28.84 -1.84
CA GLY A 404 11.96 29.43 -1.59
C GLY A 404 12.58 28.97 -0.26
N LEU A 405 11.78 28.62 0.76
CA LEU A 405 12.30 28.04 1.99
C LEU A 405 12.86 26.64 1.76
N TYR A 406 12.22 25.84 0.89
CA TYR A 406 12.71 24.52 0.52
C TYR A 406 14.03 24.62 -0.23
N GLU A 407 14.12 25.50 -1.22
CA GLU A 407 15.35 25.71 -1.97
C GLU A 407 16.48 26.25 -1.11
N LYS A 408 16.23 27.24 -0.27
CA LYS A 408 17.21 27.81 0.67
C LYS A 408 17.77 26.77 1.64
N SER A 409 16.97 25.80 2.05
CA SER A 409 17.42 24.75 2.97
C SER A 409 18.39 23.76 2.32
N GLY A 410 18.39 23.63 0.99
CA GLY A 410 19.17 22.68 0.22
C GLY A 410 18.72 21.22 0.39
N THR A 411 17.85 20.95 1.36
CA THR A 411 17.26 19.62 1.67
C THR A 411 15.76 19.77 1.97
N VAL A 412 15.39 19.79 3.24
CA VAL A 412 14.00 20.00 3.70
C VAL A 412 13.96 21.01 4.84
N PRO A 413 13.09 22.05 4.76
CA PRO A 413 13.04 23.08 5.79
C PRO A 413 12.34 22.62 7.07
N PHE A 414 11.47 21.59 6.98
CA PHE A 414 10.62 21.11 8.07
C PHE A 414 10.90 19.65 8.37
N THR A 415 10.28 19.11 9.44
CA THR A 415 10.33 17.68 9.75
C THR A 415 9.85 16.87 8.55
N HIS A 416 10.58 15.83 8.23
CA HIS A 416 10.30 14.99 7.05
C HIS A 416 10.30 13.51 7.39
N SER A 417 9.74 12.69 6.51
CA SER A 417 9.69 11.23 6.62
C SER A 417 10.87 10.60 5.88
N SER A 418 11.84 10.07 6.61
CA SER A 418 12.94 9.30 6.00
C SER A 418 12.42 8.06 5.28
N ASN A 419 11.41 7.38 5.85
CA ASN A 419 10.80 6.20 5.23
C ASN A 419 10.21 6.51 3.84
N SER A 420 9.55 7.67 3.68
CA SER A 420 9.01 8.10 2.38
C SER A 420 10.12 8.39 1.37
N VAL A 421 11.23 9.00 1.81
CA VAL A 421 12.39 9.29 0.97
C VAL A 421 13.06 8.00 0.52
N SER A 422 13.36 7.08 1.45
CA SER A 422 13.97 5.78 1.15
C SER A 422 13.09 4.93 0.24
N ALA A 423 11.76 4.93 0.47
CA ALA A 423 10.82 4.23 -0.39
C ALA A 423 10.79 4.81 -1.81
N LEU A 424 10.82 6.15 -1.96
CA LEU A 424 10.87 6.79 -3.27
C LEU A 424 12.19 6.54 -3.98
N GLN A 425 13.33 6.55 -3.26
CA GLN A 425 14.64 6.19 -3.79
C GLN A 425 14.66 4.76 -4.34
N ALA A 426 14.10 3.81 -3.57
CA ALA A 426 13.98 2.42 -4.02
C ALA A 426 13.04 2.29 -5.24
N ALA A 427 11.95 3.06 -5.26
CA ALA A 427 11.01 3.08 -6.37
C ALA A 427 11.67 3.57 -7.66
N ILE A 428 12.43 4.65 -7.63
CA ILE A 428 13.16 5.19 -8.80
C ILE A 428 14.20 4.18 -9.29
N THR A 429 14.94 3.54 -8.39
CA THR A 429 15.94 2.52 -8.75
C THR A 429 15.34 1.33 -9.50
N HIS A 430 14.10 0.96 -9.16
CA HIS A 430 13.39 -0.17 -9.79
C HIS A 430 12.32 0.26 -10.79
N HIS A 431 12.23 1.57 -11.07
CA HIS A 431 11.19 2.14 -11.93
C HIS A 431 11.24 1.57 -13.35
N ARG A 432 10.05 1.30 -13.89
CA ARG A 432 9.83 0.95 -15.29
C ARG A 432 8.61 1.69 -15.81
N PHE A 433 8.78 2.34 -16.96
CA PHE A 433 7.65 2.93 -17.65
C PHE A 433 6.66 1.85 -18.11
N PRO A 434 5.34 2.10 -18.06
CA PRO A 434 4.36 1.25 -18.72
C PRO A 434 4.73 1.06 -20.20
N ASP A 435 4.66 -0.18 -20.68
CA ASP A 435 4.92 -0.48 -22.09
C ASP A 435 3.76 0.02 -22.97
N PRO A 436 3.99 0.99 -23.89
CA PRO A 436 2.94 1.51 -24.77
C PRO A 436 2.31 0.45 -25.67
N LEU A 437 3.09 -0.54 -26.12
CA LEU A 437 2.58 -1.63 -26.96
C LEU A 437 1.63 -2.53 -26.16
N PHE A 438 2.00 -2.84 -24.90
CA PHE A 438 1.13 -3.59 -24.02
C PHE A 438 -0.16 -2.81 -23.69
N ALA A 439 -0.06 -1.52 -23.40
CA ALA A 439 -1.23 -0.68 -23.18
C ALA A 439 -2.17 -0.65 -24.39
N THR A 440 -1.59 -0.57 -25.61
CA THR A 440 -2.35 -0.64 -26.86
C THR A 440 -3.01 -2.01 -27.03
N GLU A 441 -2.33 -3.11 -26.74
CA GLU A 441 -2.91 -4.46 -26.76
C GLU A 441 -4.15 -4.54 -25.83
N ILE A 442 -4.02 -4.04 -24.61
CA ILE A 442 -5.13 -4.04 -23.65
C ILE A 442 -6.29 -3.17 -24.13
N ARG A 443 -5.99 -1.97 -24.64
CA ARG A 443 -6.98 -1.06 -25.21
C ARG A 443 -7.77 -1.72 -26.35
N ASN A 444 -7.07 -2.29 -27.32
CA ASN A 444 -7.69 -2.97 -28.47
C ASN A 444 -8.59 -4.12 -28.01
N ARG A 445 -8.13 -4.92 -27.05
CA ARG A 445 -8.89 -6.02 -26.48
C ARG A 445 -10.20 -5.58 -25.83
N LEU A 446 -10.21 -4.42 -25.14
CA LEU A 446 -11.42 -3.83 -24.57
C LEU A 446 -12.35 -3.30 -25.68
N THR A 447 -11.80 -2.62 -26.68
CA THR A 447 -12.56 -2.10 -27.82
C THR A 447 -13.18 -3.22 -28.66
N ASP A 448 -12.42 -4.30 -28.92
CA ASP A 448 -12.90 -5.49 -29.65
C ASP A 448 -14.04 -6.20 -28.88
N ALA A 449 -14.08 -6.07 -27.58
CA ALA A 449 -15.18 -6.53 -26.73
C ALA A 449 -16.40 -5.57 -26.73
N GLY A 450 -16.38 -4.51 -27.54
CA GLY A 450 -17.47 -3.54 -27.67
C GLY A 450 -17.52 -2.46 -26.59
N LEU A 451 -16.41 -2.26 -25.85
CA LEU A 451 -16.34 -1.23 -24.81
C LEU A 451 -15.83 0.10 -25.37
N ASP A 452 -16.41 1.19 -24.89
CA ASP A 452 -15.99 2.55 -25.23
C ASP A 452 -14.82 2.98 -24.34
N VAL A 453 -13.58 2.96 -24.88
CA VAL A 453 -12.34 3.33 -24.18
C VAL A 453 -11.95 4.75 -24.60
N LEU A 454 -12.01 5.68 -23.64
CA LEU A 454 -11.74 7.10 -23.86
C LEU A 454 -10.28 7.40 -24.22
N GLY A 455 -10.00 8.63 -24.67
CA GLY A 455 -8.66 9.17 -24.83
C GLY A 455 -8.17 9.31 -26.27
N HIS A 456 -8.93 8.89 -27.28
CA HIS A 456 -8.63 9.03 -28.72
C HIS A 456 -7.18 8.61 -29.07
N ASP A 457 -6.50 9.36 -29.95
CA ASP A 457 -5.14 9.06 -30.44
C ASP A 457 -4.03 9.53 -29.48
N ARG A 458 -4.38 10.35 -28.48
CA ARG A 458 -3.45 10.92 -27.49
C ARG A 458 -3.84 10.46 -26.09
N TYR A 459 -3.53 9.25 -25.73
CA TYR A 459 -3.79 8.72 -24.40
C TYR A 459 -2.51 8.24 -23.68
N SER A 460 -2.54 8.33 -22.37
CA SER A 460 -1.49 7.80 -21.52
C SER A 460 -1.46 6.27 -21.57
N PRO A 461 -0.30 5.62 -21.72
CA PRO A 461 -0.20 4.17 -21.59
C PRO A 461 -0.52 3.66 -20.17
N GLY A 462 -0.54 4.55 -19.19
CA GLY A 462 -0.80 4.20 -17.79
C GLY A 462 -2.27 4.29 -17.36
N ILE A 463 -3.17 4.88 -18.16
CA ILE A 463 -4.58 5.07 -17.78
C ILE A 463 -5.51 4.68 -18.93
N LEU A 464 -6.46 3.80 -18.63
CA LEU A 464 -7.54 3.40 -19.52
C LEU A 464 -8.87 3.69 -18.82
N THR A 465 -9.62 4.68 -19.33
CA THR A 465 -10.97 5.01 -18.84
C THR A 465 -11.99 4.42 -19.78
N ILE A 466 -12.97 3.71 -19.24
CA ILE A 466 -13.99 2.97 -19.97
C ILE A 466 -15.35 3.55 -19.62
N ALA A 467 -16.08 4.03 -20.60
CA ALA A 467 -17.46 4.43 -20.45
C ALA A 467 -18.38 3.20 -20.55
N LEU A 468 -19.19 2.97 -19.51
CA LEU A 468 -20.10 1.83 -19.50
C LEU A 468 -21.45 2.18 -20.10
N PRO A 469 -22.12 1.24 -20.79
CA PRO A 469 -23.49 1.41 -21.24
C PRO A 469 -24.42 1.72 -20.06
N SER A 470 -25.46 2.52 -20.29
CA SER A 470 -26.39 2.96 -19.25
C SER A 470 -27.13 1.84 -18.51
N LYS A 471 -27.15 0.64 -19.06
CA LYS A 471 -27.75 -0.56 -18.45
C LYS A 471 -26.84 -1.23 -17.43
N ILE A 472 -25.56 -0.90 -17.40
CA ILE A 472 -24.54 -1.53 -16.54
C ILE A 472 -24.01 -0.46 -15.58
N GLU A 473 -24.13 -0.69 -14.28
CA GLU A 473 -23.67 0.26 -13.28
C GLU A 473 -22.17 0.05 -12.96
N ALA A 474 -21.39 1.13 -13.02
CA ALA A 474 -19.96 1.12 -12.72
C ALA A 474 -19.65 0.54 -11.32
N ARG A 475 -20.47 0.86 -10.32
CA ARG A 475 -20.35 0.33 -8.97
C ARG A 475 -20.54 -1.19 -8.92
N ALA A 476 -21.57 -1.72 -9.59
CA ALA A 476 -21.83 -3.15 -9.61
C ALA A 476 -20.68 -3.94 -10.26
N VAL A 477 -20.11 -3.42 -11.36
CA VAL A 477 -18.94 -4.02 -12.03
C VAL A 477 -17.70 -3.99 -11.11
N GLY A 478 -17.42 -2.83 -10.50
CA GLY A 478 -16.28 -2.67 -9.60
C GLY A 478 -16.37 -3.59 -8.39
N ASP A 479 -17.52 -3.67 -7.72
CA ASP A 479 -17.75 -4.54 -6.57
C ASP A 479 -17.63 -6.02 -6.94
N ALA A 480 -18.13 -6.42 -8.12
CA ALA A 480 -18.00 -7.79 -8.62
C ALA A 480 -16.55 -8.19 -8.90
N LEU A 481 -15.74 -7.27 -9.43
CA LEU A 481 -14.30 -7.51 -9.65
C LEU A 481 -13.53 -7.53 -8.33
N LYS A 482 -13.84 -6.62 -7.41
CA LYS A 482 -13.25 -6.57 -6.06
C LYS A 482 -13.49 -7.85 -5.29
N ALA A 483 -14.69 -8.45 -5.41
CA ALA A 483 -15.01 -9.75 -4.84
C ALA A 483 -14.16 -10.90 -5.43
N LYS A 484 -13.58 -10.72 -6.63
CA LYS A 484 -12.66 -11.66 -7.28
C LYS A 484 -11.18 -11.31 -7.04
N GLY A 485 -10.89 -10.31 -6.19
CA GLY A 485 -9.54 -9.85 -5.91
C GLY A 485 -8.94 -8.99 -7.04
N ILE A 486 -9.75 -8.27 -7.79
CA ILE A 486 -9.32 -7.34 -8.84
C ILE A 486 -9.80 -5.94 -8.47
N GLU A 487 -8.85 -5.04 -8.15
CA GLU A 487 -9.14 -3.66 -7.80
C GLU A 487 -8.95 -2.75 -9.02
N ILE A 488 -10.03 -2.10 -9.43
CA ILE A 488 -10.05 -1.06 -10.44
C ILE A 488 -10.62 0.23 -9.84
N SER A 489 -10.42 1.36 -10.48
CA SER A 489 -10.99 2.63 -10.00
C SER A 489 -12.41 2.83 -10.53
N TYR A 490 -13.38 3.00 -9.60
CA TYR A 490 -14.79 3.27 -9.91
C TYR A 490 -15.48 4.08 -8.81
N GLU A 491 -14.88 4.22 -7.63
CA GLU A 491 -15.52 4.78 -6.44
C GLU A 491 -15.51 6.31 -6.38
N SER A 492 -14.70 6.99 -7.23
CA SER A 492 -14.64 8.44 -7.23
C SER A 492 -15.91 9.08 -7.80
N ASP A 493 -16.29 10.24 -7.25
CA ASP A 493 -17.52 10.95 -7.62
C ASP A 493 -17.66 11.18 -9.12
N TYR A 494 -16.57 11.57 -9.79
CA TYR A 494 -16.60 11.85 -11.23
C TYR A 494 -16.80 10.59 -12.08
N LEU A 495 -16.26 9.44 -11.64
CA LEU A 495 -16.49 8.15 -12.32
C LEU A 495 -17.92 7.69 -12.14
N LEU A 496 -18.45 7.74 -10.91
CA LEU A 496 -19.83 7.35 -10.61
C LEU A 496 -20.85 8.22 -11.35
N LYS A 497 -20.66 9.54 -11.36
CA LYS A 497 -21.56 10.48 -12.07
C LYS A 497 -21.62 10.24 -13.58
N ARG A 498 -20.53 9.73 -14.17
CA ARG A 498 -20.43 9.49 -15.62
C ARG A 498 -20.65 8.03 -16.00
N ASN A 499 -20.82 7.14 -15.02
CA ASN A 499 -20.89 5.70 -15.20
C ASN A 499 -19.63 5.12 -15.88
N TRP A 500 -18.46 5.55 -15.41
CA TRP A 500 -17.15 5.16 -15.91
C TRP A 500 -16.38 4.30 -14.91
N ILE A 501 -15.49 3.47 -15.44
CA ILE A 501 -14.48 2.72 -14.66
C ILE A 501 -13.09 3.02 -15.24
N GLN A 502 -12.06 2.85 -14.41
CA GLN A 502 -10.67 3.07 -14.85
C GLN A 502 -9.79 1.88 -14.49
N ILE A 503 -8.86 1.59 -15.38
CA ILE A 503 -7.77 0.63 -15.21
C ILE A 503 -6.47 1.42 -15.34
N ALA A 504 -5.61 1.31 -14.32
CA ALA A 504 -4.29 1.91 -14.38
C ALA A 504 -3.21 0.82 -14.54
N LEU A 505 -2.27 1.08 -15.45
CA LEU A 505 -1.10 0.25 -15.71
C LEU A 505 0.16 0.91 -15.12
N MET A 506 0.01 1.54 -13.95
CA MET A 506 1.05 2.26 -13.22
C MET A 506 1.63 1.40 -12.10
N GLY A 507 2.91 1.66 -11.73
CA GLY A 507 3.62 0.94 -10.67
C GLY A 507 4.11 -0.42 -11.14
N ASP A 508 4.31 -1.34 -10.19
CA ASP A 508 4.82 -2.70 -10.46
C ASP A 508 3.67 -3.65 -10.81
N VAL A 509 3.24 -3.59 -12.07
CA VAL A 509 2.15 -4.44 -12.59
C VAL A 509 2.68 -5.63 -13.37
N ASN A 510 2.12 -6.81 -13.13
CA ASN A 510 2.44 -8.03 -13.87
C ASN A 510 1.54 -8.14 -15.12
N PRO A 511 2.11 -8.19 -16.35
CA PRO A 511 1.32 -8.29 -17.58
C PRO A 511 0.36 -9.48 -17.64
N LEU A 512 0.73 -10.64 -17.07
CA LEU A 512 -0.15 -11.82 -17.04
C LEU A 512 -1.35 -11.61 -16.13
N GLU A 513 -1.16 -10.96 -15.00
CA GLU A 513 -2.25 -10.61 -14.07
C GLU A 513 -3.19 -9.57 -14.68
N VAL A 514 -2.64 -8.55 -15.37
CA VAL A 514 -3.44 -7.58 -16.11
C VAL A 514 -4.31 -8.30 -17.16
N LYS A 515 -3.73 -9.18 -17.99
CA LYS A 515 -4.49 -9.95 -19.00
C LYS A 515 -5.61 -10.79 -18.35
N LYS A 516 -5.35 -11.37 -17.18
CA LYS A 516 -6.36 -12.11 -16.40
C LYS A 516 -7.46 -11.17 -15.92
N ALA A 517 -7.12 -10.02 -15.36
CA ALA A 517 -8.08 -9.03 -14.88
C ALA A 517 -8.99 -8.52 -16.02
N ILE A 518 -8.42 -8.22 -17.19
CA ILE A 518 -9.18 -7.81 -18.37
C ILE A 518 -10.15 -8.90 -18.82
N THR A 519 -9.71 -10.16 -18.79
CA THR A 519 -10.59 -11.30 -19.12
C THR A 519 -11.79 -11.37 -18.18
N GLU A 520 -11.55 -11.21 -16.88
CA GLU A 520 -12.62 -11.23 -15.86
C GLU A 520 -13.54 -10.00 -15.95
N LEU A 521 -13.00 -8.83 -16.28
CA LEU A 521 -13.81 -7.63 -16.55
C LEU A 521 -14.78 -7.88 -17.72
N ILE A 522 -14.27 -8.34 -18.87
CA ILE A 522 -15.10 -8.61 -20.06
C ILE A 522 -16.17 -9.65 -19.73
N LYS A 523 -15.85 -10.76 -19.04
CA LYS A 523 -16.83 -11.76 -18.61
C LYS A 523 -17.89 -11.17 -17.68
N THR A 524 -17.48 -10.33 -16.74
CA THR A 524 -18.42 -9.67 -15.80
C THR A 524 -19.40 -8.79 -16.55
N LEU A 525 -18.94 -8.00 -17.52
CA LEU A 525 -19.76 -7.13 -18.35
C LEU A 525 -20.72 -7.90 -19.27
N MET A 526 -20.31 -9.08 -19.76
CA MET A 526 -21.17 -9.94 -20.61
C MET A 526 -22.23 -10.71 -19.81
N SER A 527 -22.06 -10.81 -18.50
CA SER A 527 -22.97 -11.54 -17.61
C SER A 527 -24.02 -10.62 -16.96
N THR A 528 -23.85 -9.31 -17.09
CA THR A 528 -24.73 -8.25 -16.58
C THR A 528 -25.62 -7.73 -17.69
#